data_50a0272056ae5f29a24f1496cfadb918
#
_entry.id   50a0272056ae5f29a24f1496cfadb918
#
_cell.length_a   1.000
_cell.length_b   1.000
_cell.length_c   1.000
_cell.angle_alpha   90.00
_cell.angle_beta   90.00
_cell.angle_gamma   90.00
#
_symmetry.space_group_name_H-M   'P 1'
#
loop_
_entity.id
_entity.type
_entity.pdbx_description
1 polymer ?
#
loop_
_entity_poly.entity_id
_entity_poly.type
_entity_poly.pdbx_seq_one_letter_code
_entity_poly.pdbx_strand_id
1 'polypeptide(L)'
;MKNIRFFIVFFAFITLVISKEGIAQSESSESFTGIEEIIVTARKKEEPLQETPVTITALTDTKIQKLYATDLKDLGMSVPNLIINTAASGSFSNSAAVFMRGIGNSDIDSTIDPPIGIFIDGVYVPRSSNSNLDLFDVEQVEVLRGPQGTLFGRNTT
;
A
#
# COMPACT_ATOMS: atom_id res chain seq x y z
N MET A 1 16.31 -69.36 37.65
CA MET A 1 15.19 -68.45 37.94
C MET A 1 15.64 -67.01 38.22
N LYS A 2 16.86 -66.71 38.56
CA LYS A 2 17.37 -65.33 38.78
C LYS A 2 17.53 -64.50 37.50
N ASN A 3 17.93 -65.12 36.41
CA ASN A 3 18.22 -64.42 35.17
C ASN A 3 16.96 -63.96 34.39
N ILE A 4 15.84 -64.67 34.61
CA ILE A 4 14.55 -64.27 33.96
C ILE A 4 13.96 -62.98 34.56
N ARG A 5 14.16 -62.79 35.89
CA ARG A 5 13.72 -61.57 36.58
C ARG A 5 14.51 -60.32 36.12
N PHE A 6 15.80 -60.55 35.86
CA PHE A 6 16.65 -59.46 35.34
C PHE A 6 16.28 -59.04 33.92
N PHE A 7 15.91 -59.99 33.06
CA PHE A 7 15.46 -59.74 31.71
C PHE A 7 14.11 -59.02 31.68
N ILE A 8 13.19 -59.35 32.57
CA ILE A 8 11.88 -58.67 32.65
C ILE A 8 12.03 -57.24 33.13
N VAL A 9 12.88 -56.96 34.08
CA VAL A 9 13.15 -55.61 34.59
C VAL A 9 13.87 -54.77 33.53
N PHE A 10 14.79 -55.34 32.78
CA PHE A 10 15.52 -54.65 31.71
C PHE A 10 14.60 -54.31 30.53
N PHE A 11 13.68 -55.22 30.16
CA PHE A 11 12.70 -54.99 29.11
C PHE A 11 11.65 -53.95 29.52
N ALA A 12 11.22 -53.93 30.79
CA ALA A 12 10.31 -52.90 31.31
C ALA A 12 10.97 -51.51 31.37
N PHE A 13 12.28 -51.43 31.56
CA PHE A 13 13.02 -50.17 31.55
C PHE A 13 13.20 -49.61 30.13
N ILE A 14 13.39 -50.49 29.13
CA ILE A 14 13.49 -50.08 27.73
C ILE A 14 12.15 -49.55 27.23
N THR A 15 11.01 -50.13 27.62
CA THR A 15 9.69 -49.59 27.20
C THR A 15 9.36 -48.24 27.86
N LEU A 16 9.91 -47.95 29.02
CA LEU A 16 9.69 -46.68 29.73
C LEU A 16 10.49 -45.51 29.08
N VAL A 17 11.58 -45.80 28.37
CA VAL A 17 12.43 -44.77 27.71
C VAL A 17 11.89 -44.38 26.37
N ILE A 18 11.11 -45.26 25.69
CA ILE A 18 10.57 -45.02 24.35
C ILE A 18 9.30 -44.14 24.34
N SER A 19 8.71 -43.90 25.52
CA SER A 19 7.44 -43.13 25.64
C SER A 19 7.64 -41.62 25.81
N LYS A 20 8.80 -41.06 25.51
CA LYS A 20 9.09 -39.63 25.68
C LYS A 20 9.36 -38.88 24.37
N GLU A 21 8.84 -39.28 23.23
CA GLU A 21 8.89 -38.47 22.03
C GLU A 21 7.55 -38.44 21.29
N GLY A 22 6.53 -37.98 22.02
CA GLY A 22 5.36 -37.39 21.42
C GLY A 22 5.49 -35.87 21.52
N ILE A 23 6.51 -35.27 20.91
CA ILE A 23 6.47 -33.85 20.60
C ILE A 23 5.45 -33.72 19.50
N ALA A 24 4.21 -33.45 19.90
CA ALA A 24 3.24 -32.85 19.00
C ALA A 24 3.90 -31.58 18.49
N GLN A 25 4.43 -31.65 17.28
CA GLN A 25 4.77 -30.49 16.49
C GLN A 25 3.45 -29.74 16.34
N SER A 26 3.24 -28.76 17.20
CA SER A 26 2.26 -27.71 16.98
C SER A 26 2.72 -27.07 15.67
N GLU A 27 2.16 -27.55 14.56
CA GLU A 27 2.10 -26.73 13.36
C GLU A 27 1.47 -25.45 13.85
N SER A 28 2.30 -24.40 13.97
CA SER A 28 1.80 -23.05 13.97
C SER A 28 0.99 -22.98 12.66
N SER A 29 -0.32 -23.13 12.79
CA SER A 29 -1.23 -22.65 11.76
C SER A 29 -0.81 -21.20 11.58
N GLU A 30 0.02 -20.93 10.54
CA GLU A 30 0.05 -19.61 9.98
C GLU A 30 -1.42 -19.30 9.77
N SER A 31 -1.96 -18.46 10.63
CA SER A 31 -3.28 -17.92 10.43
C SER A 31 -3.18 -17.30 9.06
N PHE A 32 -3.85 -17.92 8.09
CA PHE A 32 -4.09 -17.31 6.81
C PHE A 32 -4.78 -16.00 7.15
N THR A 33 -3.97 -14.95 7.31
CA THR A 33 -4.44 -13.59 7.50
C THR A 33 -5.23 -13.33 6.24
N GLY A 34 -6.55 -13.31 6.37
CA GLY A 34 -7.46 -13.07 5.28
C GLY A 34 -6.95 -11.88 4.48
N ILE A 35 -7.16 -11.87 3.19
CA ILE A 35 -6.76 -10.78 2.30
C ILE A 35 -7.15 -9.49 3.00
N GLU A 36 -6.16 -8.66 3.34
CA GLU A 36 -6.37 -7.39 4.00
C GLU A 36 -7.32 -6.56 3.12
N GLU A 37 -8.50 -6.28 3.62
CA GLU A 37 -9.50 -5.52 2.90
C GLU A 37 -9.06 -4.05 2.89
N ILE A 38 -8.73 -3.54 1.70
CA ILE A 38 -8.34 -2.15 1.53
C ILE A 38 -9.60 -1.33 1.35
N ILE A 39 -9.87 -0.43 2.28
CA ILE A 39 -10.96 0.54 2.21
C ILE A 39 -10.46 1.79 1.48
N VAL A 40 -11.26 2.30 0.56
CA VAL A 40 -10.96 3.52 -0.22
C VAL A 40 -12.06 4.55 -0.08
N THR A 41 -11.70 5.81 -0.28
CA THR A 41 -12.62 6.96 -0.19
C THR A 41 -12.87 7.63 -1.55
N ALA A 42 -12.51 6.96 -2.61
CA ALA A 42 -12.55 7.45 -4.01
C ALA A 42 -13.90 8.02 -4.47
N ARG A 43 -14.99 7.59 -3.89
CA ARG A 43 -16.34 8.11 -4.18
C ARG A 43 -16.89 8.99 -3.07
N LYS A 44 -16.03 9.58 -2.24
CA LYS A 44 -16.38 10.36 -1.04
C LYS A 44 -17.22 9.58 -0.04
N LYS A 45 -17.05 8.27 -0.02
CA LYS A 45 -17.57 7.34 0.97
C LYS A 45 -16.59 6.20 1.13
N GLU A 46 -16.53 5.62 2.30
CA GLU A 46 -15.73 4.44 2.56
C GLU A 46 -16.36 3.23 1.90
N GLU A 47 -15.61 2.55 1.05
CA GLU A 47 -16.04 1.32 0.40
C GLU A 47 -14.84 0.41 0.08
N PRO A 48 -15.04 -0.92 0.01
CA PRO A 48 -13.97 -1.83 -0.36
C PRO A 48 -13.42 -1.52 -1.75
N LEU A 49 -12.08 -1.55 -1.90
CA LEU A 49 -11.41 -1.31 -3.18
C LEU A 49 -11.96 -2.21 -4.30
N GLN A 50 -12.27 -3.48 -3.96
CA GLN A 50 -12.75 -4.46 -4.94
C GLN A 50 -14.19 -4.21 -5.41
N GLU A 51 -14.99 -3.51 -4.62
CA GLU A 51 -16.38 -3.19 -4.95
C GLU A 51 -16.52 -1.84 -5.64
N THR A 52 -15.46 -1.05 -5.67
CA THR A 52 -15.48 0.30 -6.24
C THR A 52 -15.43 0.25 -7.77
N PRO A 53 -16.45 0.75 -8.49
CA PRO A 53 -16.55 0.66 -9.95
C PRO A 53 -15.71 1.74 -10.66
N VAL A 54 -14.53 2.05 -10.14
CA VAL A 54 -13.58 3.04 -10.67
C VAL A 54 -12.20 2.42 -10.69
N THR A 55 -11.38 2.76 -11.69
CA THR A 55 -10.00 2.28 -11.74
C THR A 55 -9.16 3.00 -10.69
N ILE A 56 -8.88 2.34 -9.59
CA ILE A 56 -8.13 2.88 -8.46
C ILE A 56 -6.85 2.07 -8.23
N THR A 57 -5.81 2.75 -7.80
CA THR A 57 -4.66 2.12 -7.14
C THR A 57 -4.54 2.72 -5.75
N ALA A 58 -4.71 1.92 -4.73
CA ALA A 58 -4.48 2.30 -3.34
C ALA A 58 -3.08 1.86 -2.89
N LEU A 59 -2.34 2.77 -2.31
CA LEU A 59 -1.04 2.56 -1.70
C LEU A 59 -1.19 2.83 -0.21
N THR A 60 -1.27 1.76 0.57
CA THR A 60 -1.33 1.84 2.03
C THR A 60 0.02 2.25 2.62
N ASP A 61 0.03 2.74 3.85
CA ASP A 61 1.25 3.10 4.59
C ASP A 61 2.32 1.99 4.50
N THR A 62 1.94 0.74 4.76
CA THR A 62 2.84 -0.42 4.65
C THR A 62 3.48 -0.55 3.27
N LYS A 63 2.74 -0.24 2.21
CA LYS A 63 3.24 -0.31 0.83
C LYS A 63 4.13 0.88 0.51
N ILE A 64 3.78 2.07 0.98
CA ILE A 64 4.59 3.29 0.84
C ILE A 64 5.96 3.08 1.51
N GLN A 65 5.98 2.56 2.73
CA GLN A 65 7.20 2.24 3.46
C GLN A 65 8.07 1.20 2.74
N LYS A 66 7.47 0.14 2.20
CA LYS A 66 8.20 -0.88 1.41
C LYS A 66 8.83 -0.33 0.13
N LEU A 67 8.26 0.72 -0.43
CA LEU A 67 8.79 1.42 -1.60
C LEU A 67 9.90 2.42 -1.24
N TYR A 68 10.13 2.67 0.06
CA TYR A 68 11.02 3.74 0.54
C TYR A 68 10.66 5.10 -0.04
N ALA A 69 9.38 5.31 -0.37
CA ALA A 69 8.90 6.56 -0.93
C ALA A 69 8.89 7.65 0.16
N THR A 70 9.56 8.75 -0.10
CA THR A 70 9.63 9.90 0.83
C THR A 70 8.74 11.04 0.37
N ASP A 71 8.50 11.13 -0.92
CA ASP A 71 7.64 12.16 -1.51
C ASP A 71 6.71 11.58 -2.58
N LEU A 72 5.75 12.39 -3.03
CA LEU A 72 4.75 12.00 -4.02
C LEU A 72 5.39 11.52 -5.35
N LYS A 73 6.52 12.08 -5.73
CA LYS A 73 7.24 11.74 -6.96
C LYS A 73 7.70 10.26 -6.95
N ASP A 74 8.13 9.77 -5.79
CA ASP A 74 8.61 8.39 -5.65
C ASP A 74 7.51 7.36 -5.95
N LEU A 75 6.24 7.73 -5.75
CA LEU A 75 5.09 6.87 -6.06
C LEU A 75 4.82 6.71 -7.55
N GLY A 76 5.31 7.64 -8.39
CA GLY A 76 5.05 7.63 -9.84
C GLY A 76 5.48 6.33 -10.52
N MET A 77 6.58 5.71 -10.06
CA MET A 77 7.05 4.44 -10.63
C MET A 77 6.23 3.22 -10.19
N SER A 78 5.43 3.35 -9.14
CA SER A 78 4.66 2.24 -8.54
C SER A 78 3.24 2.16 -9.06
N VAL A 79 2.77 3.21 -9.74
CA VAL A 79 1.40 3.28 -10.28
C VAL A 79 1.44 3.26 -11.81
N PRO A 80 0.80 2.29 -12.46
CA PRO A 80 0.76 2.22 -13.91
C PRO A 80 0.16 3.48 -14.55
N ASN A 81 0.82 3.98 -15.59
CA ASN A 81 0.41 5.18 -16.36
C ASN A 81 0.38 6.49 -15.54
N LEU A 82 1.04 6.54 -14.41
CA LEU A 82 1.30 7.75 -13.64
C LEU A 82 2.77 8.12 -13.77
N ILE A 83 3.03 9.35 -14.15
CA ILE A 83 4.37 9.93 -14.20
C ILE A 83 4.33 11.20 -13.36
N ILE A 84 5.22 11.30 -12.40
CA ILE A 84 5.38 12.48 -11.55
C ILE A 84 6.81 12.96 -11.67
N ASN A 85 6.99 14.15 -12.21
CA ASN A 85 8.28 14.78 -12.39
C ASN A 85 8.38 16.04 -11.53
N THR A 86 9.58 16.39 -11.14
CA THR A 86 9.82 17.73 -10.60
C THR A 86 9.63 18.72 -11.74
N ALA A 87 8.87 19.77 -11.52
CA ALA A 87 8.63 20.77 -12.57
C ALA A 87 9.95 21.44 -12.99
N ALA A 88 10.11 21.65 -14.29
CA ALA A 88 11.37 22.06 -14.91
C ALA A 88 11.81 23.50 -14.59
N SER A 89 10.98 24.29 -13.94
CA SER A 89 11.30 25.70 -13.63
C SER A 89 12.00 25.81 -12.28
N GLY A 90 13.29 26.06 -12.32
CA GLY A 90 14.27 26.00 -11.24
C GLY A 90 14.05 26.81 -9.96
N SER A 91 12.88 27.38 -9.75
CA SER A 91 12.55 28.16 -8.54
C SER A 91 11.61 27.43 -7.57
N PHE A 92 11.05 26.29 -7.95
CA PHE A 92 10.03 25.59 -7.17
C PHE A 92 10.38 24.12 -7.02
N SER A 93 11.35 23.81 -6.17
CA SER A 93 11.80 22.43 -5.93
C SER A 93 10.72 21.52 -5.35
N ASN A 94 9.65 22.11 -4.82
CA ASN A 94 8.53 21.38 -4.21
C ASN A 94 7.30 21.28 -5.12
N SER A 95 7.47 21.42 -6.44
CA SER A 95 6.38 21.31 -7.41
C SER A 95 6.42 19.97 -8.12
N ALA A 96 5.26 19.35 -8.32
CA ALA A 96 5.11 18.14 -9.09
C ALA A 96 4.33 18.40 -10.39
N ALA A 97 4.93 18.01 -11.51
CA ALA A 97 4.25 17.90 -12.80
C ALA A 97 3.68 16.48 -12.90
N VAL A 98 2.39 16.35 -12.77
CA VAL A 98 1.69 15.07 -12.77
C VAL A 98 1.09 14.78 -14.14
N PHE A 99 1.39 13.58 -14.66
CA PHE A 99 0.83 13.08 -15.91
C PHE A 99 0.15 11.74 -15.65
N MET A 100 -1.06 11.59 -16.13
CA MET A 100 -1.83 10.37 -16.03
C MET A 100 -2.40 10.00 -17.39
N ARG A 101 -2.08 8.79 -17.88
CA ARG A 101 -2.51 8.32 -19.20
C ARG A 101 -2.19 9.30 -20.34
N GLY A 102 -1.07 10.01 -20.24
CA GLY A 102 -0.62 11.00 -21.22
C GLY A 102 -1.24 12.40 -21.06
N ILE A 103 -2.18 12.59 -20.14
CA ILE A 103 -2.75 13.90 -19.81
C ILE A 103 -1.97 14.47 -18.62
N GLY A 104 -1.47 15.68 -18.75
CA GLY A 104 -0.71 16.36 -17.70
C GLY A 104 -0.22 17.70 -18.18
N ASN A 105 0.43 18.44 -17.30
CA ASN A 105 1.09 19.69 -17.63
C ASN A 105 2.42 19.79 -16.86
N SER A 106 3.49 20.14 -17.58
CA SER A 106 4.80 20.41 -16.99
C SER A 106 4.99 21.88 -16.60
N ASP A 107 4.09 22.74 -17.06
CA ASP A 107 4.14 24.16 -16.77
C ASP A 107 3.50 24.45 -15.42
N ILE A 108 4.25 25.13 -14.56
CA ILE A 108 3.82 25.51 -13.21
C ILE A 108 3.35 26.97 -13.14
N ASP A 109 3.06 27.56 -14.29
CA ASP A 109 2.51 28.91 -14.33
C ASP A 109 1.24 28.97 -13.46
N SER A 110 1.19 30.00 -12.61
CA SER A 110 0.06 30.21 -11.71
C SER A 110 -1.26 30.56 -12.42
N THR A 111 -1.20 30.85 -13.71
CA THR A 111 -2.36 31.12 -14.54
C THR A 111 -3.00 29.86 -15.14
N ILE A 112 -2.28 28.72 -15.09
CA ILE A 112 -2.72 27.46 -15.67
C ILE A 112 -3.13 26.51 -14.56
N ASP A 113 -4.36 26.02 -14.62
CA ASP A 113 -4.82 24.97 -13.71
C ASP A 113 -4.29 23.59 -14.14
N PRO A 114 -3.77 22.78 -13.23
CA PRO A 114 -3.33 21.43 -13.56
C PRO A 114 -4.52 20.54 -13.96
N PRO A 115 -4.40 19.70 -14.99
CA PRO A 115 -5.49 18.81 -15.41
C PRO A 115 -5.70 17.61 -14.49
N ILE A 116 -4.74 17.33 -13.62
CA ILE A 116 -4.82 16.27 -12.60
C ILE A 116 -5.04 16.93 -11.23
N GLY A 117 -6.15 16.61 -10.60
CA GLY A 117 -6.46 17.12 -9.25
C GLY A 117 -5.70 16.38 -8.18
N ILE A 118 -5.10 17.11 -7.25
CA ILE A 118 -4.49 16.58 -6.04
C ILE A 118 -5.34 17.03 -4.84
N PHE A 119 -5.62 16.10 -3.96
CA PHE A 119 -6.42 16.33 -2.76
C PHE A 119 -5.67 15.82 -1.54
N ILE A 120 -5.72 16.57 -0.45
CA ILE A 120 -5.18 16.18 0.86
C ILE A 120 -6.34 16.21 1.84
N ASP A 121 -6.67 15.08 2.43
CA ASP A 121 -7.82 14.95 3.36
C ASP A 121 -9.11 15.53 2.79
N GLY A 122 -9.33 15.31 1.48
CA GLY A 122 -10.48 15.84 0.75
C GLY A 122 -10.40 17.31 0.36
N VAL A 123 -9.33 18.02 0.72
CA VAL A 123 -9.09 19.43 0.34
C VAL A 123 -8.32 19.49 -0.97
N TYR A 124 -8.84 20.23 -1.94
CA TYR A 124 -8.19 20.41 -3.25
C TYR A 124 -6.94 21.29 -3.16
N VAL A 125 -5.84 20.82 -3.74
CA VAL A 125 -4.60 21.59 -3.94
C VAL A 125 -4.64 22.23 -5.30
N PRO A 126 -4.90 23.55 -5.42
CA PRO A 126 -5.22 24.18 -6.70
C PRO A 126 -4.02 24.45 -7.59
N ARG A 127 -2.80 24.32 -7.09
CA ARG A 127 -1.58 24.69 -7.83
C ARG A 127 -0.51 23.61 -7.72
N SER A 128 0.24 23.44 -8.81
CA SER A 128 1.37 22.52 -8.84
C SER A 128 2.58 22.98 -8.00
N SER A 129 2.62 24.25 -7.62
CA SER A 129 3.77 24.86 -6.93
C SER A 129 4.04 24.36 -5.51
N ASN A 130 3.23 23.52 -4.92
CA ASN A 130 3.48 22.87 -3.64
C ASN A 130 2.82 21.49 -3.65
N SER A 131 2.81 20.84 -4.80
CA SER A 131 2.12 19.58 -4.99
C SER A 131 3.01 18.34 -4.81
N ASN A 132 4.33 18.52 -4.69
CA ASN A 132 5.21 17.43 -4.27
C ASN A 132 5.18 17.34 -2.75
N LEU A 133 4.32 16.49 -2.25
CA LEU A 133 4.05 16.33 -0.83
C LEU A 133 4.98 15.30 -0.21
N ASP A 134 5.46 15.60 1.00
CA ASP A 134 6.13 14.60 1.82
C ASP A 134 5.11 13.55 2.26
N LEU A 135 5.48 12.28 2.19
CA LEU A 135 4.64 11.14 2.55
C LEU A 135 4.83 10.73 4.02
N PHE A 136 5.29 11.66 4.84
CA PHE A 136 5.40 11.43 6.27
C PHE A 136 4.00 11.44 6.90
N ASP A 137 3.69 10.41 7.68
CA ASP A 137 2.40 10.27 8.38
C ASP A 137 1.16 10.22 7.47
N VAL A 138 1.33 9.63 6.28
CA VAL A 138 0.24 9.40 5.32
C VAL A 138 -0.29 7.98 5.48
N GLU A 139 -1.57 7.84 5.79
CA GLU A 139 -2.24 6.55 5.96
C GLU A 139 -2.34 5.79 4.64
N GLN A 140 -2.78 6.47 3.59
CA GLN A 140 -2.82 5.90 2.23
C GLN A 140 -2.83 6.99 1.15
N VAL A 141 -2.42 6.59 -0.05
CA VAL A 141 -2.55 7.39 -1.27
C VAL A 141 -3.44 6.66 -2.25
N GLU A 142 -4.49 7.32 -2.70
CA GLU A 142 -5.43 6.80 -3.69
C GLU A 142 -5.21 7.47 -5.04
N VAL A 143 -4.95 6.69 -6.08
CA VAL A 143 -4.79 7.19 -7.45
C VAL A 143 -5.97 6.73 -8.29
N LEU A 144 -6.86 7.68 -8.60
CA LEU A 144 -8.04 7.46 -9.42
C LEU A 144 -7.71 7.78 -10.87
N ARG A 145 -8.01 6.85 -11.77
CA ARG A 145 -7.66 6.98 -13.20
C ARG A 145 -8.91 7.07 -14.05
N GLY A 146 -9.10 8.22 -14.67
CA GLY A 146 -10.23 8.54 -15.54
C GLY A 146 -11.01 9.73 -15.03
N PRO A 147 -11.97 10.24 -15.81
CA PRO A 147 -12.70 11.46 -15.49
C PRO A 147 -13.45 11.37 -14.16
N GLN A 148 -13.14 12.25 -13.23
CA GLN A 148 -13.75 12.34 -11.89
C GLN A 148 -14.49 13.65 -11.65
N GLY A 149 -14.74 14.43 -12.68
CA GLY A 149 -15.32 15.77 -12.60
C GLY A 149 -16.66 15.86 -11.88
N THR A 150 -17.46 14.79 -11.89
CA THR A 150 -18.78 14.76 -11.22
C THR A 150 -18.64 14.86 -9.70
N LEU A 151 -17.60 14.24 -9.11
CA LEU A 151 -17.40 14.19 -7.65
C LEU A 151 -16.37 15.19 -7.16
N PHE A 152 -15.35 15.44 -7.97
CA PHE A 152 -14.17 16.20 -7.58
C PHE A 152 -14.07 17.56 -8.28
N GLY A 153 -14.98 17.86 -9.19
CA GLY A 153 -15.02 19.13 -9.89
C GLY A 153 -14.16 19.18 -11.15
N ARG A 154 -13.97 20.40 -11.68
CA ARG A 154 -13.17 20.64 -12.89
C ARG A 154 -11.71 20.25 -12.67
N ASN A 155 -11.00 19.98 -13.77
CA ASN A 155 -9.56 19.63 -13.76
C ASN A 155 -9.24 18.34 -12.99
N THR A 156 -10.13 17.36 -13.06
CA THR A 156 -9.94 16.02 -12.45
C THR A 156 -10.15 14.96 -13.53
N THR A 157 -9.13 14.73 -14.33
CA THR A 157 -9.13 13.80 -15.46
C THR A 157 -8.45 12.49 -15.08
#